data_d949a769f9b867e714290e5a48bd72ed
#
_entry.id   d949a769f9b867e714290e5a48bd72ed
#
_cell.length_a   1.000
_cell.length_b   1.000
_cell.length_c   1.000
_cell.angle_alpha   90.00
_cell.angle_beta   90.00
_cell.angle_gamma   90.00
#
_symmetry.space_group_name_H-M   'P 1'
#
loop_
_entity.id
_entity.type
_entity.pdbx_description
1 polymer ?
#
loop_
_entity_poly.entity_id
_entity_poly.type
_entity_poly.pdbx_seq_one_letter_code
_entity_poly.pdbx_strand_id
1 'polypeptide(L)'
;MAPWPSSSLFCTMCSCFTMWTPLSQCTRSTKLPSGLERSGARLSSRAVVLARVRALGWHGPLLALSFLAFWVPWAPAGLQFLLCLCLYDGFLTLVDLHHHALLADLALSAHDRTHLNFYCSLFSAAGSLSVFASYAFWNKEDFSSFRAFCVALATGSGLGFVGATWLLRRQVEAAGREPGCPALAVDGGLCGEELLTGCQDAGSITLGQYLRQLARHRNFLWFVGMDLVQVFHCHFNSNFFPLFLEHLLSDHISLSTGSFLLGISYVAPHLNNLYFLPLCQRWGVYTVVRGLFLLKLGLSLLMLLAGPDRPGLLCLFIASNRVFTEGTCKLLTLVVTDLVDEDLVLNHRKQAASALLFGMVALVTKPGQTFAPLLGTWLLCFYTGHDLFQQPPLNPVGSAQPWPEPPAPPPAQAPTLRQGCFYLLVLVPITCALLQLFTWSQFTLHGRRLHMVKAQRQNLSRAQALDVKMV
;
A
#
# COMPACT_ATOMS: atom_id res chain seq x y z
N MET A 1 -25.37 6.60 15.18
CA MET A 1 -23.98 6.91 14.80
C MET A 1 -23.75 6.32 13.42
N ALA A 2 -23.57 7.16 12.40
CA ALA A 2 -23.15 6.64 11.10
C ALA A 2 -21.77 5.95 11.28
N PRO A 3 -21.56 4.75 10.73
CA PRO A 3 -20.25 4.13 10.81
C PRO A 3 -19.26 5.09 10.16
N TRP A 4 -18.18 5.39 10.87
CA TRP A 4 -17.05 6.12 10.34
C TRP A 4 -16.69 5.49 8.99
N PRO A 5 -16.68 6.25 7.88
CA PRO A 5 -16.04 5.74 6.68
C PRO A 5 -14.64 5.39 7.12
N SER A 6 -14.30 4.11 7.05
CA SER A 6 -13.09 3.59 7.68
C SER A 6 -11.94 4.54 7.31
N SER A 7 -11.20 5.03 8.30
CA SER A 7 -10.07 5.95 8.12
C SER A 7 -9.07 5.41 7.10
N SER A 8 -9.08 4.09 6.86
CA SER A 8 -8.35 3.41 5.81
C SER A 8 -8.82 3.78 4.40
N LEU A 9 -10.13 3.88 4.13
CA LEU A 9 -10.67 4.28 2.81
C LEU A 9 -10.25 5.71 2.46
N PHE A 10 -10.31 6.60 3.44
CA PHE A 10 -9.91 8.00 3.24
C PHE A 10 -8.38 8.13 3.10
N CYS A 11 -7.61 7.40 3.91
CA CYS A 11 -6.16 7.35 3.81
C CYS A 11 -5.70 6.81 2.45
N THR A 12 -6.39 5.78 1.93
CA THR A 12 -6.09 5.19 0.64
C THR A 12 -6.40 6.14 -0.51
N MET A 13 -7.47 6.94 -0.42
CA MET A 13 -7.77 8.02 -1.39
C MET A 13 -6.69 9.10 -1.40
N CYS A 14 -6.22 9.51 -0.22
CA CYS A 14 -5.14 10.47 -0.11
C CYS A 14 -3.83 9.90 -0.66
N SER A 15 -3.58 8.61 -0.49
CA SER A 15 -2.45 7.91 -1.12
C SER A 15 -2.59 7.89 -2.64
N CYS A 16 -3.79 7.76 -3.21
CA CYS A 16 -4.01 7.86 -4.65
C CYS A 16 -3.73 9.25 -5.22
N PHE A 17 -4.10 10.32 -4.48
CA PHE A 17 -3.74 11.69 -4.86
C PHE A 17 -2.23 11.88 -4.95
N THR A 18 -1.46 11.16 -4.13
CA THR A 18 0.00 11.23 -4.09
C THR A 18 0.71 10.36 -5.12
N MET A 19 0.07 9.33 -5.64
CA MET A 19 0.62 8.53 -6.74
C MET A 19 0.80 9.33 -8.04
N TRP A 20 0.06 10.42 -8.21
CA TRP A 20 0.13 11.27 -9.40
C TRP A 20 1.42 12.09 -9.50
N THR A 21 1.83 12.71 -8.41
CA THR A 21 2.94 13.68 -8.41
C THR A 21 4.32 13.05 -8.64
N PRO A 22 4.66 11.83 -8.12
CA PRO A 22 5.92 11.17 -8.42
C PRO A 22 6.08 10.85 -9.90
N LEU A 23 5.02 10.42 -10.55
CA LEU A 23 5.04 10.11 -12.00
C LEU A 23 5.37 11.34 -12.83
N SER A 24 4.82 12.52 -12.52
CA SER A 24 5.04 13.76 -13.26
C SER A 24 6.43 14.38 -13.02
N GLN A 25 7.00 14.22 -11.82
CA GLN A 25 8.34 14.74 -11.52
C GLN A 25 9.46 13.75 -11.83
N CYS A 26 9.21 12.45 -11.75
CA CYS A 26 10.13 11.44 -12.24
C CYS A 26 10.50 11.71 -13.70
N THR A 27 9.55 12.26 -14.46
CA THR A 27 9.75 12.67 -15.84
C THR A 27 10.55 13.96 -15.99
N ARG A 28 10.58 14.84 -14.98
CA ARG A 28 11.36 16.10 -15.00
C ARG A 28 12.79 15.96 -14.48
N SER A 29 12.99 15.10 -13.49
CA SER A 29 14.27 14.94 -12.79
C SER A 29 15.17 13.86 -13.37
N THR A 30 14.62 12.86 -14.00
CA THR A 30 15.36 11.86 -14.74
C THR A 30 15.33 12.25 -16.23
N LYS A 31 16.44 12.78 -16.79
CA LYS A 31 16.77 12.41 -18.15
C LYS A 31 16.56 10.90 -18.19
N LEU A 32 15.62 10.44 -19.02
CA LEU A 32 15.37 9.00 -19.23
C LEU A 32 16.71 8.30 -19.18
N PRO A 33 16.93 7.29 -18.32
CA PRO A 33 18.28 6.78 -18.08
C PRO A 33 18.97 6.62 -19.41
N SER A 34 20.16 7.21 -19.56
CA SER A 34 20.95 7.19 -20.80
C SER A 34 21.26 5.76 -21.28
N GLY A 35 20.94 4.76 -20.45
CA GLY A 35 20.88 3.34 -20.77
C GLY A 35 19.69 2.90 -21.63
N LEU A 36 18.60 3.69 -21.75
CA LEU A 36 17.47 3.36 -22.63
C LEU A 36 17.79 3.66 -24.11
N GLU A 37 18.88 4.32 -24.41
CA GLU A 37 19.21 4.81 -25.75
C GLU A 37 19.88 3.80 -26.72
N ARG A 38 20.24 2.58 -26.33
CA ARG A 38 21.14 1.77 -27.15
C ARG A 38 20.77 0.36 -27.56
N SER A 39 19.54 -0.15 -27.49
CA SER A 39 19.29 -1.55 -27.92
C SER A 39 17.84 -1.92 -28.24
N GLY A 40 17.61 -2.90 -29.11
CA GLY A 40 16.28 -3.40 -29.51
C GLY A 40 15.48 -4.11 -28.41
N ALA A 41 16.11 -4.56 -27.31
CA ALA A 41 15.44 -4.92 -26.05
C ALA A 41 14.57 -3.76 -25.50
N ARG A 42 14.78 -2.55 -25.99
CA ARG A 42 14.06 -1.31 -25.73
C ARG A 42 12.66 -1.26 -26.32
N LEU A 43 12.43 -1.84 -27.49
CA LEU A 43 11.12 -1.78 -28.14
C LEU A 43 10.09 -2.58 -27.33
N SER A 44 10.43 -3.79 -26.89
CA SER A 44 9.57 -4.62 -26.05
C SER A 44 9.34 -3.99 -24.67
N SER A 45 10.38 -3.51 -24.01
CA SER A 45 10.29 -2.80 -22.72
C SER A 45 9.47 -1.51 -22.84
N ARG A 46 9.64 -0.75 -23.92
CA ARG A 46 8.88 0.47 -24.18
C ARG A 46 7.40 0.22 -24.43
N ALA A 47 7.04 -0.80 -25.19
CA ALA A 47 5.66 -1.18 -25.42
C ALA A 47 4.95 -1.54 -24.12
N VAL A 48 5.62 -2.28 -23.22
CA VAL A 48 5.09 -2.63 -21.88
C VAL A 48 4.89 -1.38 -21.02
N VAL A 49 5.86 -0.47 -20.97
CA VAL A 49 5.75 0.79 -20.22
C VAL A 49 4.57 1.61 -20.76
N LEU A 50 4.43 1.75 -22.08
CA LEU A 50 3.29 2.47 -22.69
C LEU A 50 1.95 1.81 -22.40
N ALA A 51 1.87 0.48 -22.44
CA ALA A 51 0.66 -0.25 -22.08
C ALA A 51 0.25 0.01 -20.61
N ARG A 52 1.21 0.01 -19.66
CA ARG A 52 0.96 0.33 -18.26
C ARG A 52 0.53 1.78 -18.05
N VAL A 53 1.18 2.72 -18.72
CA VAL A 53 0.81 4.14 -18.67
C VAL A 53 -0.61 4.34 -19.20
N ARG A 54 -0.98 3.65 -20.29
CA ARG A 54 -2.35 3.67 -20.83
C ARG A 54 -3.35 3.09 -19.83
N ALA A 55 -3.04 1.95 -19.20
CA ALA A 55 -3.88 1.34 -18.19
C ALA A 55 -4.10 2.27 -16.99
N LEU A 56 -3.06 2.92 -16.47
CA LEU A 56 -3.18 3.93 -15.40
C LEU A 56 -4.03 5.13 -15.83
N GLY A 57 -3.93 5.55 -17.09
CA GLY A 57 -4.74 6.63 -17.65
C GLY A 57 -6.25 6.34 -17.69
N TRP A 58 -6.65 5.05 -17.71
CA TRP A 58 -8.05 4.63 -17.62
C TRP A 58 -8.47 4.31 -16.17
N HIS A 59 -7.70 3.50 -15.45
CA HIS A 59 -8.06 3.06 -14.12
C HIS A 59 -8.03 4.19 -13.08
N GLY A 60 -7.13 5.17 -13.23
CA GLY A 60 -7.05 6.32 -12.30
C GLY A 60 -8.32 7.17 -12.26
N PRO A 61 -8.82 7.68 -13.42
CA PRO A 61 -10.11 8.38 -13.47
C PRO A 61 -11.30 7.54 -13.01
N LEU A 62 -11.32 6.23 -13.33
CA LEU A 62 -12.38 5.32 -12.87
C LEU A 62 -12.36 5.14 -11.36
N LEU A 63 -11.18 5.10 -10.75
CA LEU A 63 -11.03 5.11 -9.30
C LEU A 63 -11.61 6.39 -8.68
N ALA A 64 -11.31 7.55 -9.25
CA ALA A 64 -11.87 8.83 -8.80
C ALA A 64 -13.40 8.87 -8.94
N LEU A 65 -13.95 8.37 -10.06
CA LEU A 65 -15.39 8.28 -10.30
C LEU A 65 -16.08 7.31 -9.32
N SER A 66 -15.48 6.16 -9.04
CA SER A 66 -16.02 5.20 -8.07
C SER A 66 -16.12 5.80 -6.67
N PHE A 67 -15.17 6.66 -6.29
CA PHE A 67 -15.25 7.40 -5.03
C PHE A 67 -16.30 8.51 -5.05
N LEU A 68 -16.45 9.24 -6.14
CA LEU A 68 -17.51 10.25 -6.28
C LEU A 68 -18.91 9.64 -6.17
N ALA A 69 -19.08 8.40 -6.64
CA ALA A 69 -20.35 7.68 -6.57
C ALA A 69 -20.83 7.40 -5.13
N PHE A 70 -19.95 7.46 -4.10
CA PHE A 70 -20.38 7.39 -2.69
C PHE A 70 -21.19 8.61 -2.25
N TRP A 71 -20.93 9.78 -2.86
CA TRP A 71 -21.45 11.08 -2.42
C TRP A 71 -22.73 11.51 -3.13
N VAL A 72 -23.11 10.82 -4.19
CA VAL A 72 -24.33 11.08 -4.96
C VAL A 72 -25.33 9.95 -4.70
N PRO A 73 -26.54 10.21 -4.15
CA PRO A 73 -27.54 9.17 -3.91
C PRO A 73 -28.14 8.70 -5.25
N TRP A 74 -27.89 7.45 -5.61
CA TRP A 74 -28.41 6.83 -6.84
C TRP A 74 -29.05 5.45 -6.61
N ALA A 75 -28.89 4.87 -5.42
CA ALA A 75 -29.44 3.58 -5.02
C ALA A 75 -29.74 3.55 -3.52
N PRO A 76 -30.42 2.51 -3.00
CA PRO A 76 -30.56 2.30 -1.55
C PRO A 76 -29.20 2.28 -0.86
N ALA A 77 -29.08 2.97 0.28
CA ALA A 77 -27.79 3.27 0.91
C ALA A 77 -26.86 2.06 1.13
N GLY A 78 -27.42 0.91 1.55
CA GLY A 78 -26.61 -0.30 1.75
C GLY A 78 -26.08 -0.90 0.44
N LEU A 79 -26.92 -0.93 -0.61
CA LEU A 79 -26.52 -1.44 -1.94
C LEU A 79 -25.51 -0.49 -2.59
N GLN A 80 -25.76 0.81 -2.52
CA GLN A 80 -24.87 1.85 -3.04
C GLN A 80 -23.50 1.72 -2.37
N PHE A 81 -23.46 1.63 -1.05
CA PHE A 81 -22.20 1.49 -0.28
C PHE A 81 -21.42 0.25 -0.71
N LEU A 82 -22.10 -0.90 -0.80
CA LEU A 82 -21.47 -2.16 -1.18
C LEU A 82 -20.88 -2.10 -2.61
N LEU A 83 -21.67 -1.62 -3.59
CA LEU A 83 -21.22 -1.52 -4.97
C LEU A 83 -20.08 -0.53 -5.14
N CYS A 84 -20.20 0.66 -4.54
CA CYS A 84 -19.14 1.67 -4.58
C CYS A 84 -17.85 1.16 -3.91
N LEU A 85 -17.96 0.45 -2.79
CA LEU A 85 -16.81 -0.13 -2.10
C LEU A 85 -16.10 -1.17 -2.97
N CYS A 86 -16.84 -2.10 -3.58
CA CYS A 86 -16.27 -3.11 -4.47
C CYS A 86 -15.59 -2.48 -5.70
N LEU A 87 -16.23 -1.50 -6.34
CA LEU A 87 -15.66 -0.80 -7.49
C LEU A 87 -14.39 -0.01 -7.09
N TYR A 88 -14.48 0.72 -5.99
CA TYR A 88 -13.36 1.49 -5.45
C TYR A 88 -12.15 0.61 -5.14
N ASP A 89 -12.33 -0.48 -4.38
CA ASP A 89 -11.24 -1.39 -4.02
C ASP A 89 -10.68 -2.13 -5.24
N GLY A 90 -11.54 -2.49 -6.20
CA GLY A 90 -11.14 -3.08 -7.47
C GLY A 90 -10.23 -2.14 -8.28
N PHE A 91 -10.67 -0.90 -8.53
CA PHE A 91 -9.87 0.07 -9.29
C PHE A 91 -8.62 0.50 -8.53
N LEU A 92 -8.69 0.63 -7.19
CA LEU A 92 -7.53 0.90 -6.36
C LEU A 92 -6.46 -0.19 -6.54
N THR A 93 -6.87 -1.46 -6.50
CA THR A 93 -5.95 -2.59 -6.69
C THR A 93 -5.30 -2.57 -8.07
N LEU A 94 -6.07 -2.25 -9.12
CA LEU A 94 -5.55 -2.13 -10.49
C LEU A 94 -4.56 -0.97 -10.62
N VAL A 95 -4.87 0.19 -10.05
CA VAL A 95 -3.98 1.36 -10.07
C VAL A 95 -2.69 1.05 -9.32
N ASP A 96 -2.77 0.48 -8.12
CA ASP A 96 -1.62 0.13 -7.30
C ASP A 96 -0.71 -0.91 -8.00
N LEU A 97 -1.32 -1.94 -8.58
CA LEU A 97 -0.62 -2.96 -9.35
C LEU A 97 0.16 -2.38 -10.54
N HIS A 98 -0.52 -1.57 -11.36
CA HIS A 98 0.12 -0.96 -12.52
C HIS A 98 1.19 0.06 -12.15
N HIS A 99 0.97 0.82 -11.06
CA HIS A 99 1.93 1.78 -10.54
C HIS A 99 3.22 1.09 -10.06
N HIS A 100 3.13 0.07 -9.19
CA HIS A 100 4.28 -0.66 -8.68
C HIS A 100 5.03 -1.41 -9.79
N ALA A 101 4.29 -2.03 -10.71
CA ALA A 101 4.88 -2.70 -11.86
C ALA A 101 5.59 -1.71 -12.80
N LEU A 102 5.01 -0.52 -13.02
CA LEU A 102 5.64 0.54 -13.81
C LEU A 102 6.93 1.03 -13.16
N LEU A 103 6.94 1.25 -11.84
CA LEU A 103 8.15 1.62 -11.10
C LEU A 103 9.26 0.56 -11.21
N ALA A 104 8.89 -0.73 -11.14
CA ALA A 104 9.83 -1.83 -11.30
C ALA A 104 10.44 -1.89 -12.71
N ASP A 105 9.62 -1.60 -13.74
CA ASP A 105 10.08 -1.62 -15.13
C ASP A 105 10.89 -0.38 -15.52
N LEU A 106 10.60 0.79 -14.93
CA LEU A 106 11.36 2.02 -15.17
C LEU A 106 12.72 2.00 -14.46
N ALA A 107 12.82 1.36 -13.31
CA ALA A 107 14.02 1.37 -12.47
C ALA A 107 14.94 0.19 -12.79
N LEU A 108 15.85 0.36 -13.74
CA LEU A 108 16.81 -0.67 -14.15
C LEU A 108 17.97 -0.82 -13.17
N SER A 109 18.38 0.25 -12.47
CA SER A 109 19.45 0.21 -11.48
C SER A 109 18.93 0.27 -10.05
N ALA A 110 19.68 -0.24 -9.09
CA ALA A 110 19.33 -0.14 -7.67
C ALA A 110 19.27 1.32 -7.18
N HIS A 111 20.10 2.19 -7.75
CA HIS A 111 20.13 3.62 -7.47
C HIS A 111 18.84 4.28 -7.96
N ASP A 112 18.40 4.00 -9.20
CA ASP A 112 17.16 4.57 -9.76
C ASP A 112 15.93 4.11 -8.96
N ARG A 113 15.90 2.85 -8.53
CA ARG A 113 14.84 2.31 -7.64
C ARG A 113 14.74 3.09 -6.34
N THR A 114 15.88 3.37 -5.72
CA THR A 114 15.92 4.11 -4.47
C THR A 114 15.44 5.54 -4.67
N HIS A 115 15.87 6.22 -5.73
CA HIS A 115 15.42 7.57 -6.07
C HIS A 115 13.92 7.63 -6.36
N LEU A 116 13.41 6.71 -7.18
CA LEU A 116 11.98 6.62 -7.47
C LEU A 116 11.15 6.40 -6.20
N ASN A 117 11.58 5.49 -5.34
CA ASN A 117 10.89 5.20 -4.07
C ASN A 117 10.98 6.37 -3.09
N PHE A 118 12.09 7.12 -3.10
CA PHE A 118 12.23 8.36 -2.33
C PHE A 118 11.18 9.40 -2.75
N TYR A 119 11.04 9.67 -4.04
CA TYR A 119 10.04 10.61 -4.53
C TYR A 119 8.62 10.12 -4.25
N CYS A 120 8.33 8.83 -4.45
CA CYS A 120 7.05 8.24 -4.08
C CYS A 120 6.73 8.47 -2.60
N SER A 121 7.70 8.29 -1.70
CA SER A 121 7.52 8.52 -0.28
C SER A 121 7.29 9.99 0.06
N LEU A 122 8.04 10.90 -0.57
CA LEU A 122 7.89 12.34 -0.36
C LEU A 122 6.48 12.82 -0.77
N PHE A 123 6.01 12.40 -1.93
CA PHE A 123 4.68 12.76 -2.40
C PHE A 123 3.56 12.05 -1.64
N SER A 124 3.79 10.81 -1.20
CA SER A 124 2.90 10.12 -0.27
C SER A 124 2.75 10.89 1.04
N ALA A 125 3.84 11.46 1.57
CA ALA A 125 3.78 12.33 2.74
C ALA A 125 2.94 13.58 2.48
N ALA A 126 3.15 14.25 1.33
CA ALA A 126 2.37 15.42 0.96
C ALA A 126 0.86 15.12 0.86
N GLY A 127 0.48 13.97 0.34
CA GLY A 127 -0.94 13.60 0.25
C GLY A 127 -1.54 13.16 1.57
N SER A 128 -0.77 12.55 2.45
CA SER A 128 -1.28 12.24 3.80
C SER A 128 -1.62 13.51 4.59
N LEU A 129 -1.09 14.69 4.21
CA LEU A 129 -1.55 15.98 4.72
C LEU A 129 -3.01 16.28 4.36
N SER A 130 -3.54 15.76 3.25
CA SER A 130 -4.96 15.92 2.91
C SER A 130 -5.89 15.18 3.89
N VAL A 131 -5.44 14.06 4.48
CA VAL A 131 -6.14 13.39 5.58
C VAL A 131 -6.24 14.33 6.78
N PHE A 132 -5.13 14.98 7.12
CA PHE A 132 -5.12 15.96 8.21
C PHE A 132 -6.03 17.15 7.92
N ALA A 133 -5.98 17.69 6.70
CA ALA A 133 -6.84 18.79 6.26
C ALA A 133 -8.33 18.41 6.31
N SER A 134 -8.69 17.14 6.10
CA SER A 134 -10.08 16.70 6.14
C SER A 134 -10.77 16.91 7.48
N TYR A 135 -10.00 16.89 8.58
CA TYR A 135 -10.54 17.17 9.92
C TYR A 135 -11.03 18.61 10.07
N ALA A 136 -10.45 19.56 9.34
CA ALA A 136 -10.90 20.96 9.34
C ALA A 136 -12.29 21.13 8.70
N PHE A 137 -12.68 20.21 7.82
CA PHE A 137 -13.98 20.21 7.13
C PHE A 137 -15.00 19.28 7.78
N TRP A 138 -14.59 18.56 8.83
CA TRP A 138 -15.45 17.59 9.51
C TRP A 138 -16.38 18.29 10.50
N ASN A 139 -17.69 18.27 10.20
CA ASN A 139 -18.72 18.70 11.12
C ASN A 139 -19.76 17.58 11.29
N LYS A 140 -20.08 17.19 12.55
CA LYS A 140 -21.03 16.11 12.85
C LYS A 140 -22.47 16.47 12.46
N GLU A 141 -22.82 17.74 12.45
CA GLU A 141 -24.17 18.24 12.20
C GLU A 141 -24.42 18.51 10.72
N ASP A 142 -23.37 18.97 9.99
CA ASP A 142 -23.45 19.27 8.57
C ASP A 142 -22.25 18.71 7.81
N PHE A 143 -22.51 17.70 7.00
CA PHE A 143 -21.49 17.06 6.14
C PHE A 143 -21.25 17.79 4.81
N SER A 144 -21.87 18.93 4.56
CA SER A 144 -21.78 19.61 3.26
C SER A 144 -20.35 20.04 2.93
N SER A 145 -19.64 20.64 3.87
CA SER A 145 -18.25 21.07 3.71
C SER A 145 -17.30 19.88 3.50
N PHE A 146 -17.49 18.82 4.25
CA PHE A 146 -16.70 17.59 4.09
C PHE A 146 -16.95 16.93 2.73
N ARG A 147 -18.22 16.88 2.29
CA ARG A 147 -18.60 16.38 0.97
C ARG A 147 -17.97 17.20 -0.15
N ALA A 148 -18.02 18.54 -0.06
CA ALA A 148 -17.38 19.43 -1.02
C ALA A 148 -15.86 19.19 -1.09
N PHE A 149 -15.20 19.03 0.05
CA PHE A 149 -13.79 18.68 0.13
C PHE A 149 -13.49 17.33 -0.56
N CYS A 150 -14.28 16.28 -0.32
CA CYS A 150 -14.11 14.97 -0.95
C CYS A 150 -14.31 15.04 -2.47
N VAL A 151 -15.30 15.80 -2.95
CA VAL A 151 -15.54 16.00 -4.38
C VAL A 151 -14.38 16.74 -5.03
N ALA A 152 -13.87 17.81 -4.40
CA ALA A 152 -12.70 18.54 -4.89
C ALA A 152 -11.44 17.65 -4.95
N LEU A 153 -11.21 16.85 -3.91
CA LEU A 153 -10.09 15.93 -3.84
C LEU A 153 -10.16 14.85 -4.94
N ALA A 154 -11.34 14.24 -5.13
CA ALA A 154 -11.53 13.22 -6.16
C ALA A 154 -11.37 13.78 -7.57
N THR A 155 -11.93 14.97 -7.84
CA THR A 155 -11.81 15.65 -9.13
C THR A 155 -10.36 16.00 -9.41
N GLY A 156 -9.65 16.59 -8.44
CA GLY A 156 -8.23 16.88 -8.54
C GLY A 156 -7.38 15.64 -8.80
N SER A 157 -7.68 14.53 -8.10
CA SER A 157 -7.01 13.24 -8.30
C SER A 157 -7.23 12.68 -9.72
N GLY A 158 -8.47 12.67 -10.20
CA GLY A 158 -8.81 12.20 -11.54
C GLY A 158 -8.11 13.00 -12.65
N LEU A 159 -8.15 14.33 -12.56
CA LEU A 159 -7.44 15.23 -13.49
C LEU A 159 -5.93 15.02 -13.41
N GLY A 160 -5.44 14.77 -12.22
CA GLY A 160 -4.05 14.44 -11.97
C GLY A 160 -3.59 13.18 -12.67
N PHE A 161 -4.33 12.09 -12.58
CA PHE A 161 -4.01 10.84 -13.30
C PHE A 161 -3.96 11.05 -14.81
N VAL A 162 -4.93 11.77 -15.39
CA VAL A 162 -4.96 12.09 -16.81
C VAL A 162 -3.73 12.92 -17.22
N GLY A 163 -3.42 13.98 -16.46
CA GLY A 163 -2.28 14.86 -16.74
C GLY A 163 -0.94 14.13 -16.66
N ALA A 164 -0.73 13.34 -15.59
CA ALA A 164 0.52 12.60 -15.40
C ALA A 164 0.73 11.53 -16.47
N THR A 165 -0.28 10.75 -16.78
CA THR A 165 -0.20 9.69 -17.79
C THR A 165 0.00 10.27 -19.17
N TRP A 166 -0.61 11.41 -19.49
CA TRP A 166 -0.39 12.14 -20.74
C TRP A 166 1.05 12.66 -20.86
N LEU A 167 1.60 13.28 -19.80
CA LEU A 167 2.98 13.75 -19.76
C LEU A 167 3.97 12.60 -19.93
N LEU A 168 3.79 11.51 -19.17
CA LEU A 168 4.65 10.35 -19.22
C LEU A 168 4.61 9.68 -20.60
N ARG A 169 3.42 9.54 -21.18
CA ARG A 169 3.25 9.04 -22.55
C ARG A 169 4.04 9.87 -23.56
N ARG A 170 3.88 11.19 -23.54
CA ARG A 170 4.62 12.11 -24.42
C ARG A 170 6.13 11.95 -24.31
N GLN A 171 6.65 11.78 -23.10
CA GLN A 171 8.10 11.63 -22.89
C GLN A 171 8.61 10.29 -23.41
N VAL A 172 7.87 9.19 -23.14
CA VAL A 172 8.23 7.87 -23.65
C VAL A 172 8.14 7.84 -25.17
N GLU A 173 7.17 8.53 -25.79
CA GLU A 173 7.06 8.66 -27.24
C GLU A 173 8.16 9.55 -27.83
N ALA A 174 8.53 10.66 -27.18
CA ALA A 174 9.60 11.57 -27.61
C ALA A 174 10.96 10.89 -27.57
N ALA A 175 11.26 10.12 -26.53
CA ALA A 175 12.50 9.35 -26.43
C ALA A 175 12.66 8.29 -27.54
N GLY A 176 11.65 8.01 -28.32
CA GLY A 176 11.72 7.09 -29.45
C GLY A 176 11.81 7.77 -30.83
N ARG A 177 11.75 9.09 -30.87
CA ARG A 177 11.85 9.86 -32.11
C ARG A 177 13.27 10.36 -32.42
N GLU A 178 14.27 9.99 -31.63
CA GLU A 178 15.65 10.36 -31.96
C GLU A 178 16.10 9.73 -33.29
N PRO A 179 16.84 10.48 -34.16
CA PRO A 179 17.18 10.04 -35.48
C PRO A 179 18.14 8.86 -35.44
N GLY A 180 17.63 7.68 -35.75
CA GLY A 180 18.36 6.41 -35.76
C GLY A 180 17.51 5.16 -35.54
N CYS A 181 16.24 5.30 -35.19
CA CYS A 181 15.30 4.15 -35.12
C CYS A 181 14.32 4.16 -36.29
N PRO A 182 14.12 3.02 -36.98
CA PRO A 182 13.12 2.94 -38.04
C PRO A 182 11.71 3.18 -37.46
N ALA A 183 10.99 4.13 -38.08
CA ALA A 183 9.63 4.45 -37.73
C ALA A 183 8.72 3.26 -38.08
N LEU A 184 8.26 2.55 -37.07
CA LEU A 184 7.11 1.64 -37.20
C LEU A 184 5.83 2.47 -37.12
N ALA A 185 5.13 2.58 -38.24
CA ALA A 185 3.80 3.16 -38.31
C ALA A 185 2.84 2.42 -37.35
N VAL A 186 2.34 3.12 -36.37
CA VAL A 186 1.27 2.62 -35.49
C VAL A 186 -0.03 2.96 -36.17
N ASP A 187 -0.55 1.98 -36.90
CA ASP A 187 -1.89 2.04 -37.46
C ASP A 187 -2.93 1.92 -36.33
N GLY A 188 -3.87 2.84 -36.31
CA GLY A 188 -4.87 2.94 -35.26
C GLY A 188 -6.00 1.92 -35.48
N GLY A 189 -5.92 0.80 -34.79
CA GLY A 189 -6.98 -0.20 -34.77
C GLY A 189 -6.94 -1.08 -33.53
N LEU A 190 -8.02 -1.02 -32.78
CA LEU A 190 -8.53 -2.04 -31.85
C LEU A 190 -7.49 -2.86 -31.04
N CYS A 191 -7.13 -2.41 -29.85
CA CYS A 191 -6.32 -3.18 -28.92
C CYS A 191 -6.97 -3.31 -27.53
N GLY A 192 -8.19 -3.87 -27.49
CA GLY A 192 -8.86 -4.29 -26.25
C GLY A 192 -8.54 -5.73 -25.84
N GLU A 193 -8.04 -6.55 -26.77
CA GLU A 193 -7.83 -7.99 -26.57
C GLU A 193 -6.34 -8.36 -26.36
N GLU A 194 -5.39 -7.50 -26.72
CA GLU A 194 -3.95 -7.77 -26.58
C GLU A 194 -3.38 -7.59 -25.17
N LEU A 195 -4.15 -7.06 -24.22
CA LEU A 195 -3.65 -6.93 -22.82
C LEU A 195 -3.53 -8.30 -22.13
N LEU A 196 -4.27 -9.30 -22.61
CA LEU A 196 -4.09 -10.72 -22.26
C LEU A 196 -3.12 -11.44 -23.21
N THR A 197 -2.93 -10.95 -24.44
CA THR A 197 -2.06 -11.58 -25.45
C THR A 197 -0.62 -11.08 -25.43
N GLY A 198 -0.30 -9.96 -24.79
CA GLY A 198 1.11 -9.51 -24.55
C GLY A 198 1.96 -10.50 -23.73
N CYS A 199 1.35 -11.57 -23.21
CA CYS A 199 2.03 -12.74 -22.67
C CYS A 199 2.34 -13.83 -23.73
N GLN A 200 1.92 -13.70 -24.99
CA GLN A 200 1.93 -14.83 -25.94
C GLN A 200 3.24 -15.01 -26.72
N ASP A 201 4.11 -13.99 -26.82
CA ASP A 201 5.35 -14.13 -27.63
C ASP A 201 6.61 -14.52 -26.85
N ALA A 202 6.53 -14.72 -25.55
CA ALA A 202 7.59 -15.35 -24.75
C ALA A 202 7.17 -16.76 -24.39
N GLY A 203 7.33 -17.73 -25.30
CA GLY A 203 7.03 -19.16 -25.15
C GLY A 203 5.87 -19.40 -24.17
N SER A 204 4.64 -19.47 -24.67
CA SER A 204 3.36 -19.37 -23.95
C SER A 204 3.30 -20.15 -22.64
N ILE A 205 3.80 -19.56 -21.56
CA ILE A 205 3.60 -20.11 -20.22
C ILE A 205 2.17 -19.79 -19.83
N THR A 206 1.34 -20.83 -19.67
CA THR A 206 -0.03 -20.64 -19.18
C THR A 206 0.01 -20.09 -17.75
N LEU A 207 -1.00 -19.29 -17.37
CA LEU A 207 -1.13 -18.76 -16.00
C LEU A 207 -0.99 -19.89 -14.95
N GLY A 208 -1.55 -21.08 -15.21
CA GLY A 208 -1.44 -22.22 -14.32
C GLY A 208 0.00 -22.74 -14.15
N GLN A 209 0.80 -22.73 -15.22
CA GLN A 209 2.23 -23.10 -15.15
C GLN A 209 3.02 -22.06 -14.34
N TYR A 210 2.74 -20.76 -14.56
CA TYR A 210 3.36 -19.70 -13.78
C TYR A 210 3.04 -19.81 -12.29
N LEU A 211 1.77 -20.01 -11.93
CA LEU A 211 1.35 -20.22 -10.56
C LEU A 211 2.04 -21.43 -9.92
N ARG A 212 2.20 -22.52 -10.66
CA ARG A 212 2.93 -23.72 -10.19
C ARG A 212 4.43 -23.44 -9.99
N GLN A 213 5.05 -22.66 -10.87
CA GLN A 213 6.45 -22.23 -10.70
C GLN A 213 6.60 -21.34 -9.45
N LEU A 214 5.71 -20.39 -9.28
CA LEU A 214 5.71 -19.47 -8.15
C LEU A 214 5.43 -20.18 -6.82
N ALA A 215 4.52 -21.18 -6.80
CA ALA A 215 4.25 -22.01 -5.63
C ALA A 215 5.45 -22.93 -5.24
N ARG A 216 6.39 -23.14 -6.14
CA ARG A 216 7.66 -23.84 -5.86
C ARG A 216 8.81 -22.90 -5.50
N HIS A 217 8.61 -21.62 -5.69
CA HIS A 217 9.65 -20.61 -5.45
C HIS A 217 9.77 -20.32 -3.95
N ARG A 218 10.75 -20.94 -3.29
CA ARG A 218 10.91 -20.90 -1.83
C ARG A 218 10.97 -19.47 -1.25
N ASN A 219 11.75 -18.57 -1.87
CA ASN A 219 11.87 -17.20 -1.39
C ASN A 219 10.55 -16.43 -1.50
N PHE A 220 9.80 -16.65 -2.59
CA PHE A 220 8.48 -16.05 -2.76
C PHE A 220 7.52 -16.48 -1.64
N LEU A 221 7.45 -17.79 -1.33
CA LEU A 221 6.56 -18.29 -0.28
C LEU A 221 6.89 -17.73 1.11
N TRP A 222 8.18 -17.68 1.46
CA TRP A 222 8.59 -17.08 2.74
C TRP A 222 8.32 -15.58 2.79
N PHE A 223 8.57 -14.86 1.70
CA PHE A 223 8.27 -13.44 1.60
C PHE A 223 6.77 -13.18 1.75
N VAL A 224 5.92 -13.88 1.01
CA VAL A 224 4.47 -13.68 1.04
C VAL A 224 3.88 -14.02 2.42
N GLY A 225 4.39 -15.07 3.08
CA GLY A 225 4.00 -15.41 4.45
C GLY A 225 4.36 -14.29 5.44
N MET A 226 5.54 -13.70 5.30
CA MET A 226 5.96 -12.55 6.11
C MET A 226 5.13 -11.30 5.80
N ASP A 227 4.87 -11.02 4.52
CA ASP A 227 4.15 -9.84 4.07
C ASP A 227 2.64 -9.92 4.44
N LEU A 228 2.04 -11.12 4.43
CA LEU A 228 0.69 -11.34 4.96
C LEU A 228 0.57 -10.89 6.42
N VAL A 229 1.54 -11.28 7.26
CA VAL A 229 1.57 -10.85 8.67
C VAL A 229 1.81 -9.34 8.77
N GLN A 230 2.60 -8.77 7.87
CA GLN A 230 2.85 -7.33 7.83
C GLN A 230 1.60 -6.55 7.45
N VAL A 231 0.89 -6.96 6.41
CA VAL A 231 -0.38 -6.35 5.98
C VAL A 231 -1.43 -6.45 7.08
N PHE A 232 -1.57 -7.64 7.71
CA PHE A 232 -2.42 -7.81 8.88
C PHE A 232 -2.09 -6.80 9.98
N HIS A 233 -0.82 -6.67 10.35
CA HIS A 233 -0.38 -5.77 11.42
C HIS A 233 -0.61 -4.28 11.08
N CYS A 234 -0.37 -3.87 9.82
CA CYS A 234 -0.66 -2.50 9.37
C CYS A 234 -2.15 -2.17 9.53
N HIS A 235 -3.02 -3.05 9.02
CA HIS A 235 -4.46 -2.84 9.09
C HIS A 235 -5.01 -2.96 10.52
N PHE A 236 -4.46 -3.86 11.32
CA PHE A 236 -4.78 -3.95 12.75
C PHE A 236 -4.49 -2.62 13.46
N ASN A 237 -3.27 -2.08 13.32
CA ASN A 237 -2.90 -0.80 13.92
C ASN A 237 -3.81 0.35 13.43
N SER A 238 -4.12 0.39 12.14
CA SER A 238 -4.97 1.44 11.57
C SER A 238 -6.41 1.39 12.07
N ASN A 239 -6.98 0.19 12.18
CA ASN A 239 -8.37 0.01 12.60
C ASN A 239 -8.56 0.21 14.10
N PHE A 240 -7.61 -0.22 14.91
CA PHE A 240 -7.71 -0.14 16.39
C PHE A 240 -7.07 1.13 16.97
N PHE A 241 -6.38 1.94 16.18
CA PHE A 241 -5.75 3.17 16.66
C PHE A 241 -6.74 4.14 17.34
N PRO A 242 -7.93 4.45 16.78
CA PRO A 242 -8.91 5.29 17.46
C PRO A 242 -9.38 4.68 18.78
N LEU A 243 -9.61 3.37 18.82
CA LEU A 243 -10.04 2.65 20.01
C LEU A 243 -8.99 2.72 21.13
N PHE A 244 -7.70 2.58 20.77
CA PHE A 244 -6.61 2.70 21.73
C PHE A 244 -6.48 4.13 22.27
N LEU A 245 -6.68 5.16 21.44
CA LEU A 245 -6.68 6.53 21.91
C LEU A 245 -7.85 6.79 22.87
N GLU A 246 -9.04 6.29 22.56
CA GLU A 246 -10.25 6.51 23.34
C GLU A 246 -10.18 5.81 24.70
N HIS A 247 -9.82 4.52 24.73
CA HIS A 247 -9.89 3.72 25.97
C HIS A 247 -8.61 3.71 26.80
N LEU A 248 -7.46 4.01 26.22
CA LEU A 248 -6.19 4.02 26.95
C LEU A 248 -5.69 5.40 27.32
N LEU A 249 -6.06 6.46 26.56
CA LEU A 249 -5.48 7.79 26.68
C LEU A 249 -6.50 8.91 26.88
N SER A 250 -7.81 8.68 26.74
CA SER A 250 -8.86 9.74 26.82
C SER A 250 -8.82 10.54 28.12
N ASP A 251 -8.53 9.87 29.23
CA ASP A 251 -8.48 10.50 30.55
C ASP A 251 -7.26 11.41 30.75
N HIS A 252 -6.24 11.29 29.89
CA HIS A 252 -4.95 11.95 30.02
C HIS A 252 -4.61 12.91 28.87
N ILE A 253 -5.35 12.86 27.77
CA ILE A 253 -5.03 13.60 26.54
C ILE A 253 -6.28 14.32 26.04
N SER A 254 -6.13 15.63 25.73
CA SER A 254 -7.21 16.41 25.11
C SER A 254 -7.54 15.89 23.71
N LEU A 255 -8.78 16.08 23.27
CA LEU A 255 -9.23 15.71 21.93
C LEU A 255 -8.35 16.32 20.82
N SER A 256 -7.89 17.56 21.02
CA SER A 256 -6.95 18.22 20.12
C SER A 256 -5.62 17.51 20.02
N THR A 257 -5.05 17.08 21.14
CA THR A 257 -3.80 16.30 21.16
C THR A 257 -3.96 14.94 20.51
N GLY A 258 -5.09 14.25 20.75
CA GLY A 258 -5.43 12.99 20.09
C GLY A 258 -5.52 13.14 18.56
N SER A 259 -6.19 14.18 18.07
CA SER A 259 -6.30 14.48 16.63
C SER A 259 -4.93 14.80 16.01
N PHE A 260 -4.08 15.55 16.70
CA PHE A 260 -2.72 15.87 16.26
C PHE A 260 -1.84 14.62 16.17
N LEU A 261 -1.89 13.74 17.17
CA LEU A 261 -1.19 12.44 17.16
C LEU A 261 -1.66 11.55 15.99
N LEU A 262 -2.95 11.53 15.75
CA LEU A 262 -3.52 10.82 14.61
C LEU A 262 -2.96 11.38 13.30
N GLY A 263 -2.97 12.70 13.10
CA GLY A 263 -2.42 13.35 11.91
C GLY A 263 -0.94 13.03 11.69
N ILE A 264 -0.10 13.16 12.74
CA ILE A 264 1.32 12.80 12.67
C ILE A 264 1.49 11.32 12.31
N SER A 265 0.69 10.43 12.86
CA SER A 265 0.78 9.00 12.60
C SER A 265 0.50 8.61 11.14
N TYR A 266 -0.20 9.45 10.37
CA TYR A 266 -0.40 9.27 8.93
C TYR A 266 0.78 9.82 8.10
N VAL A 267 1.40 10.91 8.52
CA VAL A 267 2.50 11.57 7.78
C VAL A 267 3.85 10.90 8.06
N ALA A 268 4.13 10.60 9.32
CA ALA A 268 5.44 10.12 9.77
C ALA A 268 5.91 8.80 9.09
N PRO A 269 5.07 7.82 8.77
CA PRO A 269 5.50 6.62 8.06
C PRO A 269 6.11 6.91 6.69
N HIS A 270 5.60 7.92 6.00
CA HIS A 270 6.15 8.33 4.71
C HIS A 270 7.48 9.05 4.85
N LEU A 271 7.64 9.85 5.91
CA LEU A 271 8.91 10.51 6.23
C LEU A 271 9.97 9.51 6.68
N ASN A 272 9.59 8.45 7.41
CA ASN A 272 10.52 7.39 7.81
C ASN A 272 11.27 6.76 6.64
N ASN A 273 10.63 6.61 5.50
CA ASN A 273 11.29 6.07 4.32
C ASN A 273 12.44 6.95 3.83
N LEU A 274 12.38 8.27 4.07
CA LEU A 274 13.48 9.18 3.73
C LEU A 274 14.74 8.86 4.53
N TYR A 275 14.60 8.35 5.78
CA TYR A 275 15.72 7.92 6.62
C TYR A 275 16.14 6.48 6.32
N PHE A 276 15.17 5.59 6.10
CA PHE A 276 15.49 4.17 5.90
C PHE A 276 16.07 3.88 4.52
N LEU A 277 15.73 4.64 3.49
CA LEU A 277 16.30 4.44 2.16
C LEU A 277 17.84 4.60 2.12
N PRO A 278 18.45 5.65 2.69
CA PRO A 278 19.90 5.73 2.82
C PRO A 278 20.52 4.59 3.65
N LEU A 279 19.82 4.15 4.71
CA LEU A 279 20.25 3.00 5.50
C LEU A 279 20.22 1.69 4.70
N CYS A 280 19.18 1.52 3.85
CA CYS A 280 19.07 0.38 2.95
C CYS A 280 20.20 0.38 1.89
N GLN A 281 20.64 1.55 1.43
CA GLN A 281 21.79 1.65 0.53
C GLN A 281 23.09 1.21 1.21
N ARG A 282 23.26 1.56 2.51
CA ARG A 282 24.48 1.26 3.27
C ARG A 282 24.53 -0.17 3.79
N TRP A 283 23.44 -0.66 4.38
CA TRP A 283 23.40 -1.95 5.09
C TRP A 283 22.59 -3.03 4.37
N GLY A 284 21.91 -2.67 3.28
CA GLY A 284 21.03 -3.55 2.55
C GLY A 284 19.62 -3.62 3.18
N VAL A 285 18.62 -3.81 2.31
CA VAL A 285 17.19 -3.84 2.72
C VAL A 285 16.91 -4.96 3.73
N TYR A 286 17.51 -6.14 3.54
CA TYR A 286 17.33 -7.29 4.44
C TYR A 286 17.70 -6.96 5.89
N THR A 287 18.86 -6.34 6.10
CA THR A 287 19.36 -6.01 7.45
C THR A 287 18.50 -4.94 8.11
N VAL A 288 18.09 -3.92 7.35
CA VAL A 288 17.24 -2.83 7.85
C VAL A 288 15.87 -3.36 8.26
N VAL A 289 15.21 -4.15 7.42
CA VAL A 289 13.90 -4.74 7.73
C VAL A 289 13.97 -5.66 8.95
N ARG A 290 15.01 -6.49 9.05
CA ARG A 290 15.25 -7.32 10.25
C ARG A 290 15.42 -6.47 11.50
N GLY A 291 16.18 -5.37 11.40
CA GLY A 291 16.38 -4.41 12.50
C GLY A 291 15.07 -3.76 12.95
N LEU A 292 14.18 -3.42 12.00
CA LEU A 292 12.87 -2.86 12.32
C LEU A 292 11.96 -3.87 13.04
N PHE A 293 11.97 -5.14 12.65
CA PHE A 293 11.23 -6.19 13.36
C PHE A 293 11.74 -6.40 14.77
N LEU A 294 13.06 -6.39 14.97
CA LEU A 294 13.67 -6.48 16.31
C LEU A 294 13.35 -5.26 17.17
N LEU A 295 13.42 -4.05 16.60
CA LEU A 295 13.05 -2.82 17.29
C LEU A 295 11.59 -2.85 17.73
N LYS A 296 10.69 -3.25 16.84
CA LYS A 296 9.26 -3.39 17.12
C LYS A 296 9.00 -4.39 18.24
N LEU A 297 9.66 -5.55 18.19
CA LEU A 297 9.58 -6.56 19.26
C LEU A 297 10.09 -6.01 20.59
N GLY A 298 11.24 -5.36 20.60
CA GLY A 298 11.83 -4.78 21.81
C GLY A 298 10.97 -3.70 22.45
N LEU A 299 10.42 -2.79 21.64
CA LEU A 299 9.48 -1.75 22.13
C LEU A 299 8.19 -2.36 22.69
N SER A 300 7.67 -3.41 22.06
CA SER A 300 6.45 -4.08 22.53
C SER A 300 6.68 -4.84 23.83
N LEU A 301 7.83 -5.49 23.99
CA LEU A 301 8.23 -6.14 25.24
C LEU A 301 8.46 -5.11 26.36
N LEU A 302 9.10 -3.99 26.04
CA LEU A 302 9.29 -2.90 26.99
C LEU A 302 7.94 -2.34 27.47
N MET A 303 6.99 -2.15 26.54
CA MET A 303 5.65 -1.67 26.89
C MET A 303 4.88 -2.69 27.75
N LEU A 304 5.02 -3.99 27.47
CA LEU A 304 4.43 -5.06 28.30
C LEU A 304 4.94 -5.00 29.74
N LEU A 305 6.23 -4.75 29.92
CA LEU A 305 6.85 -4.62 31.25
C LEU A 305 6.48 -3.31 31.97
N ALA A 306 6.30 -2.22 31.22
CA ALA A 306 5.97 -0.92 31.78
C ALA A 306 4.51 -0.82 32.26
N GLY A 307 3.59 -1.60 31.68
CA GLY A 307 2.17 -1.60 32.00
C GLY A 307 1.38 -0.41 31.44
N PRO A 308 0.03 -0.39 31.62
CA PRO A 308 -0.86 0.62 31.05
C PRO A 308 -0.86 1.97 31.80
N ASP A 309 -0.24 2.07 32.97
CA ASP A 309 -0.42 3.21 33.87
C ASP A 309 0.56 4.38 33.59
N ARG A 310 1.32 4.31 32.48
CA ARG A 310 2.27 5.35 32.07
C ARG A 310 1.80 6.02 30.76
N PRO A 311 0.95 7.06 30.80
CA PRO A 311 0.30 7.62 29.62
C PRO A 311 1.27 8.17 28.59
N GLY A 312 2.37 8.80 29.02
CA GLY A 312 3.39 9.32 28.09
C GLY A 312 4.13 8.23 27.32
N LEU A 313 4.48 7.11 27.99
CA LEU A 313 5.13 5.97 27.34
C LEU A 313 4.14 5.23 26.41
N LEU A 314 2.89 5.11 26.84
CA LEU A 314 1.82 4.50 26.06
C LEU A 314 1.54 5.29 24.78
N CYS A 315 1.46 6.62 24.88
CA CYS A 315 1.31 7.52 23.73
C CYS A 315 2.47 7.37 22.72
N LEU A 316 3.70 7.38 23.22
CA LEU A 316 4.90 7.20 22.41
C LEU A 316 4.91 5.81 21.74
N PHE A 317 4.50 4.76 22.47
CA PHE A 317 4.44 3.40 21.94
C PHE A 317 3.38 3.27 20.83
N ILE A 318 2.16 3.78 21.04
CA ILE A 318 1.08 3.75 20.05
C ILE A 318 1.53 4.44 18.75
N ALA A 319 2.11 5.64 18.86
CA ALA A 319 2.60 6.39 17.71
C ALA A 319 3.75 5.67 17.01
N SER A 320 4.78 5.22 17.76
CA SER A 320 5.96 4.56 17.18
C SER A 320 5.63 3.22 16.55
N ASN A 321 4.78 2.40 17.18
CA ASN A 321 4.36 1.12 16.63
C ASN A 321 3.68 1.29 15.28
N ARG A 322 2.78 2.26 15.14
CA ARG A 322 2.14 2.58 13.86
C ARG A 322 3.15 3.05 12.83
N VAL A 323 3.97 4.04 13.17
CA VAL A 323 4.96 4.65 12.28
C VAL A 323 5.94 3.61 11.72
N PHE A 324 6.49 2.74 12.57
CA PHE A 324 7.44 1.72 12.13
C PHE A 324 6.77 0.60 11.33
N THR A 325 5.55 0.22 11.68
CA THR A 325 4.82 -0.83 10.96
C THR A 325 4.47 -0.36 9.53
N GLU A 326 3.90 0.81 9.39
CA GLU A 326 3.56 1.39 8.08
C GLU A 326 4.81 1.72 7.24
N GLY A 327 5.87 2.24 7.87
CA GLY A 327 7.15 2.50 7.21
C GLY A 327 7.80 1.24 6.64
N THR A 328 7.68 0.11 7.34
CA THR A 328 8.18 -1.19 6.86
C THR A 328 7.47 -1.64 5.59
N CYS A 329 6.16 -1.45 5.45
CA CYS A 329 5.41 -1.83 4.25
C CYS A 329 6.01 -1.20 2.97
N LYS A 330 6.45 0.05 3.05
CA LYS A 330 7.08 0.73 1.90
C LYS A 330 8.45 0.16 1.53
N LEU A 331 9.22 -0.31 2.50
CA LEU A 331 10.52 -0.96 2.23
C LEU A 331 10.36 -2.34 1.59
N LEU A 332 9.28 -3.07 1.91
CA LEU A 332 9.02 -4.39 1.35
C LEU A 332 8.76 -4.35 -0.15
N THR A 333 8.25 -3.24 -0.69
CA THR A 333 8.12 -3.04 -2.14
C THR A 333 9.46 -3.19 -2.87
N LEU A 334 10.59 -2.78 -2.25
CA LEU A 334 11.93 -2.99 -2.81
C LEU A 334 12.28 -4.48 -2.87
N VAL A 335 11.86 -5.25 -1.88
CA VAL A 335 12.11 -6.70 -1.85
C VAL A 335 11.29 -7.41 -2.93
N VAL A 336 10.05 -6.98 -3.20
CA VAL A 336 9.26 -7.51 -4.32
C VAL A 336 9.97 -7.28 -5.65
N THR A 337 10.58 -6.11 -5.85
CA THR A 337 11.36 -5.87 -7.08
C THR A 337 12.60 -6.78 -7.18
N ASP A 338 13.26 -7.09 -6.08
CA ASP A 338 14.36 -8.05 -6.07
C ASP A 338 13.88 -9.49 -6.35
N LEU A 339 12.67 -9.86 -5.90
CA LEU A 339 12.03 -11.15 -6.27
C LEU A 339 11.66 -11.22 -7.76
N VAL A 340 11.22 -10.11 -8.37
CA VAL A 340 11.00 -10.03 -9.83
C VAL A 340 12.29 -10.32 -10.58
N ASP A 341 13.42 -9.80 -10.09
CA ASP A 341 14.73 -10.05 -10.70
C ASP A 341 15.15 -11.51 -10.51
N GLU A 342 14.90 -12.11 -9.35
CA GLU A 342 15.17 -13.53 -9.08
C GLU A 342 14.33 -14.44 -9.98
N ASP A 343 13.03 -14.16 -10.15
CA ASP A 343 12.14 -14.91 -11.03
C ASP A 343 12.58 -14.85 -12.51
N LEU A 344 13.00 -13.65 -12.96
CA LEU A 344 13.52 -13.46 -14.31
C LEU A 344 14.75 -14.35 -14.56
N VAL A 345 15.69 -14.34 -13.61
CA VAL A 345 16.97 -15.10 -13.75
C VAL A 345 16.74 -16.61 -13.61
N LEU A 346 15.99 -17.07 -12.61
CA LEU A 346 15.76 -18.48 -12.35
C LEU A 346 14.98 -19.19 -13.47
N ASN A 347 14.00 -18.49 -14.03
CA ASN A 347 13.15 -19.06 -15.08
C ASN A 347 13.60 -18.68 -16.50
N HIS A 348 14.78 -18.05 -16.65
CA HIS A 348 15.34 -17.63 -17.94
C HIS A 348 14.32 -16.88 -18.81
N ARG A 349 13.52 -16.00 -18.21
CA ARG A 349 12.48 -15.28 -18.94
C ARG A 349 13.09 -14.23 -19.86
N LYS A 350 12.50 -14.06 -21.04
CA LYS A 350 12.88 -12.97 -21.95
C LYS A 350 12.51 -11.60 -21.39
N GLN A 351 11.45 -11.54 -20.57
CA GLN A 351 10.91 -10.31 -19.99
C GLN A 351 10.45 -10.54 -18.54
N ALA A 352 10.60 -9.52 -17.69
CA ALA A 352 10.18 -9.58 -16.30
C ALA A 352 8.64 -9.62 -16.19
N ALA A 353 8.12 -10.57 -15.41
CA ALA A 353 6.69 -10.70 -15.13
C ALA A 353 6.28 -9.87 -13.89
N SER A 354 6.72 -8.60 -13.83
CA SER A 354 6.56 -7.74 -12.65
C SER A 354 5.11 -7.58 -12.22
N ALA A 355 4.18 -7.27 -13.14
CA ALA A 355 2.77 -7.10 -12.79
C ALA A 355 2.14 -8.38 -12.23
N LEU A 356 2.50 -9.53 -12.80
CA LEU A 356 1.96 -10.81 -12.35
C LEU A 356 2.48 -11.16 -10.95
N LEU A 357 3.75 -10.90 -10.67
CA LEU A 357 4.35 -11.16 -9.36
C LEU A 357 3.78 -10.20 -8.29
N PHE A 358 3.69 -8.90 -8.58
CA PHE A 358 3.04 -7.94 -7.69
C PHE A 358 1.57 -8.29 -7.45
N GLY A 359 0.83 -8.70 -8.50
CA GLY A 359 -0.55 -9.16 -8.40
C GLY A 359 -0.71 -10.38 -7.51
N MET A 360 0.21 -11.35 -7.60
CA MET A 360 0.20 -12.54 -6.76
C MET A 360 0.52 -12.22 -5.30
N VAL A 361 1.48 -11.33 -5.04
CA VAL A 361 1.74 -10.82 -3.68
C VAL A 361 0.48 -10.18 -3.12
N ALA A 362 -0.13 -9.24 -3.84
CA ALA A 362 -1.35 -8.57 -3.42
C ALA A 362 -2.51 -9.55 -3.17
N LEU A 363 -2.71 -10.54 -4.05
CA LEU A 363 -3.78 -11.53 -3.91
C LEU A 363 -3.66 -12.34 -2.62
N VAL A 364 -2.44 -12.78 -2.29
CA VAL A 364 -2.20 -13.63 -1.11
C VAL A 364 -2.17 -12.82 0.18
N THR A 365 -1.76 -11.54 0.14
CA THR A 365 -1.63 -10.71 1.34
C THR A 365 -2.89 -9.90 1.68
N LYS A 366 -3.75 -9.60 0.71
CA LYS A 366 -5.03 -8.90 0.94
C LYS A 366 -5.94 -9.52 2.02
N PRO A 367 -6.06 -10.84 2.18
CA PRO A 367 -6.83 -11.41 3.29
C PRO A 367 -6.39 -10.91 4.67
N GLY A 368 -5.12 -10.57 4.86
CA GLY A 368 -4.61 -9.96 6.08
C GLY A 368 -5.32 -8.65 6.45
N GLN A 369 -5.71 -7.85 5.44
CA GLN A 369 -6.47 -6.62 5.62
C GLN A 369 -7.86 -6.90 6.22
N THR A 370 -8.54 -7.92 5.72
CA THR A 370 -9.90 -8.30 6.17
C THR A 370 -9.86 -9.00 7.54
N PHE A 371 -8.88 -9.86 7.77
CA PHE A 371 -8.75 -10.57 9.04
C PHE A 371 -8.35 -9.67 10.20
N ALA A 372 -7.67 -8.56 9.95
CA ALA A 372 -7.19 -7.68 11.01
C ALA A 372 -8.31 -7.13 11.92
N PRO A 373 -9.36 -6.45 11.40
CA PRO A 373 -10.47 -6.00 12.24
C PRO A 373 -11.27 -7.15 12.81
N LEU A 374 -11.50 -8.24 12.07
CA LEU A 374 -12.29 -9.39 12.53
C LEU A 374 -11.63 -10.07 13.72
N LEU A 375 -10.35 -10.42 13.61
CA LEU A 375 -9.63 -11.09 14.68
C LEU A 375 -9.46 -10.18 15.90
N GLY A 376 -9.13 -8.90 15.69
CA GLY A 376 -8.98 -7.97 16.81
C GLY A 376 -10.28 -7.75 17.57
N THR A 377 -11.39 -7.57 16.86
CA THR A 377 -12.73 -7.46 17.48
C THR A 377 -13.11 -8.73 18.21
N TRP A 378 -12.94 -9.89 17.58
CA TRP A 378 -13.23 -11.18 18.19
C TRP A 378 -12.42 -11.41 19.48
N LEU A 379 -11.12 -11.12 19.46
CA LEU A 379 -10.26 -11.23 20.64
C LEU A 379 -10.71 -10.31 21.77
N LEU A 380 -11.11 -9.08 21.42
CA LEU A 380 -11.57 -8.11 22.41
C LEU A 380 -12.92 -8.51 23.03
N CYS A 381 -13.89 -8.93 22.19
CA CYS A 381 -15.17 -9.45 22.67
C CYS A 381 -15.00 -10.72 23.51
N PHE A 382 -14.10 -11.62 23.11
CA PHE A 382 -13.79 -12.83 23.86
C PHE A 382 -13.21 -12.51 25.25
N TYR A 383 -12.29 -11.51 25.32
CA TYR A 383 -11.67 -11.10 26.57
C TYR A 383 -12.63 -10.36 27.49
N THR A 384 -13.46 -9.46 26.95
CA THR A 384 -14.40 -8.65 27.73
C THR A 384 -15.69 -9.40 28.08
N GLY A 385 -16.00 -10.49 27.38
CA GLY A 385 -17.26 -11.24 27.55
C GLY A 385 -18.49 -10.53 26.99
N HIS A 386 -18.32 -9.38 26.33
CA HIS A 386 -19.41 -8.58 25.78
C HIS A 386 -19.13 -8.20 24.32
N ASP A 387 -20.20 -8.12 23.52
CA ASP A 387 -20.13 -7.56 22.18
C ASP A 387 -20.11 -6.02 22.25
N LEU A 388 -18.95 -5.44 22.05
CA LEU A 388 -18.70 -3.99 22.10
C LEU A 388 -19.42 -3.21 21.00
N PHE A 389 -19.92 -3.90 19.98
CA PHE A 389 -20.56 -3.31 18.81
C PHE A 389 -22.06 -3.58 18.75
N GLN A 390 -22.64 -4.25 19.74
CA GLN A 390 -24.10 -4.36 19.87
C GLN A 390 -24.70 -2.95 20.03
N GLN A 391 -25.36 -2.50 18.97
CA GLN A 391 -26.23 -1.33 19.09
C GLN A 391 -27.44 -1.72 19.97
N PRO A 392 -27.86 -0.83 20.89
CA PRO A 392 -29.13 -1.06 21.57
C PRO A 392 -30.22 -1.25 20.52
N PRO A 393 -31.20 -2.16 20.74
CA PRO A 393 -32.23 -2.44 19.76
C PRO A 393 -32.92 -1.13 19.36
N LEU A 394 -33.00 -0.87 18.04
CA LEU A 394 -33.70 0.28 17.49
C LEU A 394 -35.17 0.20 17.98
N ASN A 395 -35.57 1.15 18.81
CA ASN A 395 -36.99 1.25 19.19
C ASN A 395 -37.83 1.41 17.91
N PRO A 396 -38.96 0.67 17.80
CA PRO A 396 -39.88 0.87 16.70
C PRO A 396 -40.33 2.33 16.66
N VAL A 397 -40.26 2.89 15.46
CA VAL A 397 -40.65 4.29 15.17
C VAL A 397 -42.05 4.51 15.71
N GLY A 398 -42.20 5.35 16.75
CA GLY A 398 -43.50 5.70 17.32
C GLY A 398 -43.61 5.66 18.86
N SER A 399 -42.64 5.18 19.61
CA SER A 399 -42.68 5.24 21.06
C SER A 399 -42.12 6.58 21.58
N ALA A 400 -43.02 7.45 22.05
CA ALA A 400 -42.69 8.75 22.63
C ALA A 400 -42.21 8.66 24.10
N GLN A 401 -41.56 7.56 24.50
CA GLN A 401 -40.93 7.49 25.80
C GLN A 401 -39.45 7.95 25.69
N PRO A 402 -39.03 8.88 26.56
CA PRO A 402 -37.60 9.21 26.68
C PRO A 402 -36.88 7.92 27.03
N TRP A 403 -35.80 7.62 26.27
CA TRP A 403 -34.92 6.49 26.54
C TRP A 403 -34.51 6.51 28.01
N PRO A 404 -34.66 5.43 28.76
CA PRO A 404 -33.82 5.27 29.92
C PRO A 404 -32.38 5.31 29.44
N GLU A 405 -31.57 6.22 29.99
CA GLU A 405 -30.11 6.17 29.76
C GLU A 405 -29.67 4.72 29.88
N PRO A 406 -28.92 4.20 28.86
CA PRO A 406 -28.41 2.83 28.99
C PRO A 406 -27.72 2.75 30.35
N PRO A 407 -28.03 1.75 31.16
CA PRO A 407 -27.44 1.63 32.49
C PRO A 407 -25.94 1.77 32.31
N ALA A 408 -25.34 2.72 33.03
CA ALA A 408 -23.89 2.90 33.00
C ALA A 408 -23.26 1.52 33.16
N PRO A 409 -22.34 1.10 32.27
CA PRO A 409 -21.75 -0.23 32.35
C PRO A 409 -21.29 -0.46 33.77
N PRO A 410 -21.57 -1.60 34.36
CA PRO A 410 -21.22 -1.81 35.75
C PRO A 410 -19.73 -1.50 35.94
N PRO A 411 -19.35 -0.83 37.03
CA PRO A 411 -17.98 -0.29 37.21
C PRO A 411 -16.87 -1.36 37.08
N ALA A 412 -17.22 -2.63 37.14
CA ALA A 412 -16.32 -3.76 36.91
C ALA A 412 -15.96 -4.00 35.41
N GLN A 413 -16.71 -3.47 34.43
CA GLN A 413 -16.48 -3.73 33.01
C GLN A 413 -15.50 -2.73 32.39
N ALA A 414 -15.49 -1.48 32.84
CA ALA A 414 -14.60 -0.45 32.31
C ALA A 414 -13.10 -0.77 32.50
N PRO A 415 -12.63 -1.26 33.66
CA PRO A 415 -11.25 -1.70 33.84
C PRO A 415 -10.86 -2.86 32.92
N THR A 416 -11.77 -3.81 32.71
CA THR A 416 -11.55 -4.99 31.87
C THR A 416 -11.37 -4.62 30.38
N LEU A 417 -12.16 -3.65 29.88
CA LEU A 417 -12.03 -3.16 28.51
C LEU A 417 -10.70 -2.45 28.29
N ARG A 418 -10.30 -1.54 29.20
CA ARG A 418 -9.00 -0.88 29.16
C ARG A 418 -7.86 -1.89 29.15
N GLN A 419 -7.96 -2.90 29.98
CA GLN A 419 -6.96 -3.96 30.08
C GLN A 419 -6.94 -4.83 28.82
N GLY A 420 -8.09 -5.15 28.24
CA GLY A 420 -8.22 -5.86 26.96
C GLY A 420 -7.59 -5.07 25.80
N CYS A 421 -7.86 -3.78 25.71
CA CYS A 421 -7.21 -2.89 24.73
C CYS A 421 -5.69 -2.85 24.91
N PHE A 422 -5.20 -2.80 26.14
CA PHE A 422 -3.75 -2.82 26.41
C PHE A 422 -3.10 -4.13 25.95
N TYR A 423 -3.70 -5.28 26.29
CA TYR A 423 -3.17 -6.58 25.86
C TYR A 423 -3.19 -6.73 24.34
N LEU A 424 -4.26 -6.29 23.65
CA LEU A 424 -4.30 -6.27 22.19
C LEU A 424 -3.19 -5.39 21.61
N LEU A 425 -3.03 -4.19 22.16
CA LEU A 425 -2.01 -3.24 21.69
C LEU A 425 -0.59 -3.79 21.78
N VAL A 426 -0.29 -4.66 22.76
CA VAL A 426 1.06 -5.14 23.03
C VAL A 426 1.29 -6.56 22.48
N LEU A 427 0.36 -7.50 22.70
CA LEU A 427 0.54 -8.90 22.32
C LEU A 427 0.46 -9.13 20.80
N VAL A 428 -0.40 -8.39 20.10
CA VAL A 428 -0.51 -8.51 18.64
C VAL A 428 0.80 -8.11 17.95
N PRO A 429 1.41 -6.94 18.25
CA PRO A 429 2.72 -6.61 17.71
C PRO A 429 3.84 -7.60 18.06
N ILE A 430 3.85 -8.15 19.28
CA ILE A 430 4.82 -9.18 19.68
C ILE A 430 4.66 -10.42 18.81
N THR A 431 3.44 -10.94 18.70
CA THR A 431 3.16 -12.14 17.90
C THR A 431 3.50 -11.92 16.43
N CYS A 432 3.10 -10.78 15.86
CA CYS A 432 3.44 -10.41 14.49
C CYS A 432 4.96 -10.32 14.30
N ALA A 433 5.69 -9.66 15.21
CA ALA A 433 7.13 -9.50 15.09
C ALA A 433 7.87 -10.85 15.17
N LEU A 434 7.45 -11.76 16.04
CA LEU A 434 8.02 -13.10 16.14
C LEU A 434 7.81 -13.91 14.86
N LEU A 435 6.58 -13.92 14.32
CA LEU A 435 6.26 -14.59 13.06
C LEU A 435 7.05 -13.99 11.89
N GLN A 436 7.16 -12.67 11.84
CA GLN A 436 7.92 -11.96 10.82
C GLN A 436 9.42 -12.27 10.91
N LEU A 437 10.00 -12.28 12.08
CA LEU A 437 11.41 -12.63 12.28
C LEU A 437 11.67 -14.08 11.87
N PHE A 438 10.78 -15.01 12.22
CA PHE A 438 10.89 -16.41 11.83
C PHE A 438 10.85 -16.56 10.30
N THR A 439 9.82 -16.03 9.64
CA THR A 439 9.67 -16.14 8.18
C THR A 439 10.79 -15.41 7.44
N TRP A 440 11.22 -14.23 7.94
CA TRP A 440 12.31 -13.46 7.38
C TRP A 440 13.67 -14.14 7.52
N SER A 441 13.87 -14.93 8.58
CA SER A 441 15.09 -15.72 8.75
C SER A 441 15.26 -16.83 7.71
N GLN A 442 14.14 -17.32 7.14
CA GLN A 442 14.12 -18.32 6.07
C GLN A 442 14.30 -17.73 4.67
N PHE A 443 14.15 -16.41 4.54
CA PHE A 443 14.32 -15.71 3.27
C PHE A 443 15.80 -15.57 2.91
N THR A 444 16.21 -16.15 1.79
CA THR A 444 17.63 -16.29 1.42
C THR A 444 18.11 -15.31 0.34
N LEU A 445 17.23 -14.48 -0.21
CA LEU A 445 17.58 -13.52 -1.27
C LEU A 445 18.22 -12.25 -0.67
N HIS A 446 19.44 -12.40 -0.13
CA HIS A 446 20.22 -11.28 0.42
C HIS A 446 21.71 -11.51 0.23
N GLY A 447 22.55 -10.50 0.50
CA GLY A 447 24.00 -10.59 0.45
C GLY A 447 24.51 -11.07 -0.92
N ARG A 448 25.39 -12.06 -0.94
CA ARG A 448 26.01 -12.61 -2.15
C ARG A 448 25.01 -13.10 -3.19
N ARG A 449 23.93 -13.77 -2.74
CA ARG A 449 22.89 -14.30 -3.65
C ARG A 449 22.20 -13.18 -4.41
N LEU A 450 21.80 -12.11 -3.72
CA LEU A 450 21.19 -10.94 -4.35
C LEU A 450 22.15 -10.26 -5.34
N HIS A 451 23.42 -10.14 -4.98
CA HIS A 451 24.43 -9.59 -5.90
C HIS A 451 24.60 -10.45 -7.15
N MET A 452 24.63 -11.79 -7.03
CA MET A 452 24.69 -12.70 -8.18
C MET A 452 23.46 -12.56 -9.08
N VAL A 453 22.26 -12.51 -8.52
CA VAL A 453 21.01 -12.30 -9.29
C VAL A 453 21.05 -10.99 -10.05
N LYS A 454 21.45 -9.89 -9.40
CA LYS A 454 21.57 -8.57 -10.06
C LYS A 454 22.62 -8.55 -11.17
N ALA A 455 23.77 -9.21 -10.96
CA ALA A 455 24.82 -9.34 -11.98
C ALA A 455 24.33 -10.19 -13.18
N GLN A 456 23.66 -11.30 -12.94
CA GLN A 456 23.09 -12.13 -14.01
C GLN A 456 22.01 -11.39 -14.78
N ARG A 457 21.13 -10.63 -14.12
CA ARG A 457 20.14 -9.76 -14.78
C ARG A 457 20.82 -8.75 -15.72
N GLN A 458 21.90 -8.11 -15.25
CA GLN A 458 22.67 -7.18 -16.07
C GLN A 458 23.31 -7.87 -17.30
N ASN A 459 23.82 -9.09 -17.12
CA ASN A 459 24.40 -9.87 -18.22
C ASN A 459 23.33 -10.28 -19.24
N LEU A 460 22.15 -10.74 -18.77
CA LEU A 460 21.01 -11.06 -19.64
C LEU A 460 20.57 -9.84 -20.46
N SER A 461 20.48 -8.67 -19.84
CA SER A 461 20.12 -7.44 -20.54
C SER A 461 21.19 -7.01 -21.55
N ARG A 462 22.48 -7.27 -21.30
CA ARG A 462 23.58 -7.04 -22.25
C ARG A 462 23.58 -8.05 -23.40
N ALA A 463 23.33 -9.32 -23.13
CA ALA A 463 23.26 -10.37 -24.16
C ALA A 463 22.09 -10.11 -25.12
N GLN A 464 20.91 -9.81 -24.61
CA GLN A 464 19.76 -9.41 -25.42
C GLN A 464 20.04 -8.16 -26.26
N ALA A 465 20.85 -7.23 -25.74
CA ALA A 465 21.30 -6.06 -26.44
C ALA A 465 22.28 -6.36 -27.58
N LEU A 466 23.04 -7.44 -27.50
CA LEU A 466 23.97 -7.87 -28.54
C LEU A 466 23.27 -8.65 -29.66
N ASP A 467 22.35 -9.57 -29.30
CA ASP A 467 21.57 -10.37 -30.27
C ASP A 467 20.78 -9.48 -31.24
N VAL A 468 20.20 -8.40 -30.72
CA VAL A 468 19.47 -7.43 -31.57
C VAL A 468 20.38 -6.58 -32.47
N LYS A 469 21.67 -6.50 -32.17
CA LYS A 469 22.62 -5.80 -33.04
C LYS A 469 23.14 -6.66 -34.20
N MET A 470 22.95 -7.98 -34.10
CA MET A 470 23.40 -8.94 -35.11
C MET A 470 22.30 -9.34 -36.12
N VAL A 471 21.03 -8.97 -35.84
CA VAL A 471 19.90 -9.07 -36.75
C VAL A 471 19.59 -7.71 -37.36
#